data_39dc3484b733838b1453c84efadf2c79
#
_entry.id   39dc3484b733838b1453c84efadf2c79
#
_cell.length_a   1.000
_cell.length_b   1.000
_cell.length_c   1.000
_cell.angle_alpha   90.00
_cell.angle_beta   90.00
_cell.angle_gamma   90.00
#
_symmetry.space_group_name_H-M   'P 1'
#
loop_
_entity.id
_entity.type
_entity.pdbx_description
1 polymer ?
#
loop_
_entity_poly.entity_id
_entity_poly.type
_entity_poly.pdbx_seq_one_letter_code
_entity_poly.pdbx_strand_id
1 'polypeptide(L)'
;EERRLAKEHALEERTALVERAEAILAKESSKIHWKQSGQVLRDLLEEWKQLQRRGPRLDKAAEDELWKRFSATRTQFDRRRRQYFSELDERQGQAKRVKEEIIARAEALKDSTNWGETSNAFRELMEQWKRAPRASRREDDALWARFRAAQQAFFDARHRNDLAVDSEYQANLSAKEELLKEAEALLPITNHEEAKAALRSIQDRWAEIGRVPSEHFRKVEARLRAVEDELRKAEEAEWRRTNPETRARATGMLGQLEEQLDQLRADLEEAKASADEAKVRELTQALETKQAWFDQISSSLS
;
A
#
# COMPACT_ATOMS: atom_id res chain seq x y z
N GLU A 1 89.59 22.63 6.88
CA GLU A 1 88.63 21.82 7.65
C GLU A 1 87.22 22.45 7.62
N GLU A 2 87.04 23.74 7.94
CA GLU A 2 85.75 24.45 7.94
C GLU A 2 85.04 24.41 6.56
N ARG A 3 85.72 24.58 5.45
CA ARG A 3 85.14 24.50 4.08
C ARG A 3 84.64 23.09 3.74
N ARG A 4 85.28 22.06 4.27
CA ARG A 4 84.86 20.68 4.07
C ARG A 4 83.58 20.39 4.84
N LEU A 5 83.55 20.78 6.11
CA LEU A 5 82.36 20.63 6.98
C LEU A 5 81.15 21.41 6.41
N ALA A 6 81.39 22.64 5.91
CA ALA A 6 80.30 23.42 5.29
C ALA A 6 79.72 22.77 4.02
N LYS A 7 80.57 22.10 3.19
CA LYS A 7 80.10 21.34 2.03
C LYS A 7 79.35 20.08 2.41
N GLU A 8 79.83 19.35 3.42
CA GLU A 8 79.16 18.16 3.96
C GLU A 8 77.78 18.51 4.49
N HIS A 9 77.61 19.57 5.30
CA HIS A 9 76.35 20.06 5.78
C HIS A 9 75.39 20.49 4.64
N ALA A 10 75.89 21.18 3.64
CA ALA A 10 75.09 21.60 2.48
C ALA A 10 74.64 20.39 1.62
N LEU A 11 75.39 19.32 1.57
CA LEU A 11 75.00 18.07 0.92
C LEU A 11 73.88 17.39 1.68
N GLU A 12 73.99 17.31 3.03
CA GLU A 12 72.97 16.75 3.90
C GLU A 12 71.64 17.52 3.78
N GLU A 13 71.66 18.88 3.84
CA GLU A 13 70.48 19.73 3.68
C GLU A 13 69.75 19.44 2.34
N ARG A 14 70.49 19.40 1.23
CA ARG A 14 69.90 19.16 -0.10
C ARG A 14 69.43 17.73 -0.24
N THR A 15 70.12 16.73 0.35
CA THR A 15 69.70 15.35 0.39
C THR A 15 68.37 15.20 1.14
N ALA A 16 68.29 15.80 2.35
CA ALA A 16 67.08 15.80 3.15
C ALA A 16 65.86 16.43 2.42
N LEU A 17 66.13 17.49 1.62
CA LEU A 17 65.09 18.12 0.81
C LEU A 17 64.56 17.17 -0.29
N VAL A 18 65.47 16.46 -1.00
CA VAL A 18 65.09 15.47 -2.01
C VAL A 18 64.31 14.30 -1.36
N GLU A 19 64.73 13.79 -0.23
CA GLU A 19 64.08 12.72 0.51
C GLU A 19 62.66 13.14 0.96
N ARG A 20 62.47 14.39 1.40
CA ARG A 20 61.14 14.92 1.70
C ARG A 20 60.23 14.94 0.48
N ALA A 21 60.75 15.27 -0.69
CA ALA A 21 59.99 15.20 -1.93
C ALA A 21 59.62 13.74 -2.30
N GLU A 22 60.59 12.82 -2.22
CA GLU A 22 60.40 11.41 -2.52
C GLU A 22 59.42 10.73 -1.60
N ALA A 23 59.39 11.10 -0.31
CA ALA A 23 58.44 10.61 0.68
C ALA A 23 56.96 10.89 0.35
N ILE A 24 56.68 11.94 -0.44
CA ILE A 24 55.34 12.19 -0.97
C ILE A 24 54.90 11.08 -1.91
N LEU A 25 55.76 10.62 -2.77
CA LEU A 25 55.50 9.56 -3.74
C LEU A 25 55.53 8.14 -3.15
N ALA A 26 56.12 7.96 -1.98
CA ALA A 26 56.10 6.69 -1.26
C ALA A 26 54.66 6.27 -0.82
N LYS A 27 53.74 7.23 -0.75
CA LYS A 27 52.35 6.97 -0.41
C LYS A 27 51.54 6.43 -1.61
N GLU A 28 50.54 5.61 -1.33
CA GLU A 28 49.56 5.21 -2.35
C GLU A 28 48.81 6.45 -2.91
N SER A 29 48.46 6.44 -4.19
CA SER A 29 47.82 7.58 -4.87
C SER A 29 46.52 8.03 -4.22
N SER A 30 45.76 7.10 -3.61
CA SER A 30 44.55 7.36 -2.85
C SER A 30 44.78 8.11 -1.54
N LYS A 31 45.99 8.02 -0.98
CA LYS A 31 46.39 8.65 0.30
C LYS A 31 47.13 9.97 0.10
N ILE A 32 47.40 10.36 -1.13
CA ILE A 32 48.08 11.62 -1.46
C ILE A 32 47.05 12.75 -1.49
N HIS A 33 47.29 13.79 -0.67
CA HIS A 33 46.54 15.05 -0.76
C HIS A 33 47.14 15.90 -1.90
N TRP A 34 46.74 15.62 -3.15
CA TRP A 34 47.35 16.14 -4.36
C TRP A 34 47.57 17.66 -4.37
N LYS A 35 46.59 18.45 -3.93
CA LYS A 35 46.69 19.89 -3.89
C LYS A 35 47.77 20.34 -2.90
N GLN A 36 47.73 19.79 -1.68
CA GLN A 36 48.68 20.14 -0.61
C GLN A 36 50.08 19.65 -0.93
N SER A 37 50.22 18.41 -1.39
CA SER A 37 51.50 17.84 -1.80
C SER A 37 52.12 18.57 -3.01
N GLY A 38 51.29 19.03 -3.95
CA GLY A 38 51.77 19.89 -5.03
C GLY A 38 52.29 21.25 -4.54
N GLN A 39 51.70 21.82 -3.50
CA GLN A 39 52.22 23.02 -2.86
C GLN A 39 53.56 22.75 -2.19
N VAL A 40 53.65 21.68 -1.38
CA VAL A 40 54.90 21.26 -0.72
C VAL A 40 56.02 21.10 -1.71
N LEU A 41 55.78 20.45 -2.87
CA LEU A 41 56.82 20.30 -3.90
C LEU A 41 57.28 21.63 -4.55
N ARG A 42 56.40 22.62 -4.63
CA ARG A 42 56.76 23.97 -5.08
C ARG A 42 57.62 24.68 -4.03
N ASP A 43 57.23 24.55 -2.76
CA ASP A 43 57.97 25.15 -1.64
C ASP A 43 59.39 24.54 -1.51
N LEU A 44 59.50 23.20 -1.69
CA LEU A 44 60.79 22.51 -1.71
C LEU A 44 61.66 22.94 -2.92
N LEU A 45 61.06 23.27 -4.06
CA LEU A 45 61.79 23.82 -5.19
C LEU A 45 62.36 25.20 -4.87
N GLU A 46 61.60 26.05 -4.24
CA GLU A 46 62.10 27.39 -3.80
C GLU A 46 63.18 27.28 -2.72
N GLU A 47 63.02 26.36 -1.78
CA GLU A 47 64.04 26.02 -0.76
C GLU A 47 65.34 25.53 -1.44
N TRP A 48 65.23 24.62 -2.43
CA TRP A 48 66.38 24.19 -3.25
C TRP A 48 67.11 25.35 -3.91
N LYS A 49 66.39 26.27 -4.56
CA LYS A 49 66.97 27.45 -5.22
C LYS A 49 67.66 28.40 -4.20
N GLN A 50 67.09 28.51 -2.99
CA GLN A 50 67.71 29.34 -1.93
C GLN A 50 69.02 28.69 -1.44
N LEU A 51 69.02 27.38 -1.18
CA LEU A 51 70.24 26.66 -0.80
C LEU A 51 71.33 26.72 -1.87
N GLN A 52 70.96 26.70 -3.15
CA GLN A 52 71.87 26.84 -4.25
C GLN A 52 72.49 28.24 -4.35
N ARG A 53 71.71 29.28 -4.02
CA ARG A 53 72.19 30.69 -4.07
C ARG A 53 73.03 31.09 -2.88
N ARG A 54 72.71 30.63 -1.69
CA ARG A 54 73.27 31.11 -0.41
C ARG A 54 74.29 30.13 0.17
N GLY A 55 74.18 28.85 -0.14
CA GLY A 55 75.05 27.82 0.42
C GLY A 55 76.34 27.63 -0.37
N PRO A 56 77.30 26.88 0.20
CA PRO A 56 78.53 26.49 -0.53
C PRO A 56 78.18 25.67 -1.76
N ARG A 57 78.99 25.81 -2.82
CA ARG A 57 78.86 25.01 -4.04
C ARG A 57 79.24 23.59 -3.71
N LEU A 58 78.37 22.66 -4.06
CA LEU A 58 78.62 21.22 -4.02
C LEU A 58 79.49 20.81 -5.22
N ASP A 59 80.03 19.59 -5.16
CA ASP A 59 80.65 19.00 -6.31
C ASP A 59 79.59 18.74 -7.40
N LYS A 60 79.91 19.11 -8.63
CA LYS A 60 78.94 19.11 -9.72
C LYS A 60 78.21 17.76 -9.89
N ALA A 61 78.89 16.66 -9.76
CA ALA A 61 78.33 15.34 -9.88
C ALA A 61 77.26 15.05 -8.81
N ALA A 62 77.52 15.46 -7.53
CA ALA A 62 76.58 15.28 -6.43
C ALA A 62 75.34 16.20 -6.59
N GLU A 63 75.52 17.43 -7.03
CA GLU A 63 74.45 18.37 -7.28
C GLU A 63 73.54 17.94 -8.44
N ASP A 64 74.17 17.49 -9.54
CA ASP A 64 73.45 16.98 -10.72
C ASP A 64 72.63 15.71 -10.37
N GLU A 65 73.15 14.79 -9.55
CA GLU A 65 72.44 13.60 -9.12
C GLU A 65 71.24 13.93 -8.22
N LEU A 66 71.41 14.81 -7.26
CA LEU A 66 70.31 15.25 -6.37
C LEU A 66 69.23 15.99 -7.18
N TRP A 67 69.65 16.86 -8.11
CA TRP A 67 68.70 17.57 -8.99
C TRP A 67 67.93 16.60 -9.90
N LYS A 68 68.60 15.60 -10.45
CA LYS A 68 67.98 14.55 -11.27
C LYS A 68 66.92 13.79 -10.46
N ARG A 69 67.22 13.38 -9.24
CA ARG A 69 66.27 12.73 -8.32
C ARG A 69 65.09 13.64 -8.05
N PHE A 70 65.30 14.89 -7.65
CA PHE A 70 64.23 15.86 -7.38
C PHE A 70 63.36 16.12 -8.61
N SER A 71 63.98 16.34 -9.78
CA SER A 71 63.26 16.59 -11.01
C SER A 71 62.42 15.36 -11.46
N ALA A 72 62.97 14.16 -11.33
CA ALA A 72 62.28 12.90 -11.59
C ALA A 72 61.08 12.73 -10.68
N THR A 73 61.24 13.06 -9.38
CA THR A 73 60.15 13.02 -8.40
C THR A 73 58.99 13.96 -8.77
N ARG A 74 59.29 15.16 -9.21
CA ARG A 74 58.27 16.14 -9.64
C ARG A 74 57.56 15.64 -10.91
N THR A 75 58.29 15.14 -11.89
CA THR A 75 57.72 14.60 -13.13
C THR A 75 56.80 13.41 -12.81
N GLN A 76 57.23 12.52 -11.95
CA GLN A 76 56.46 11.34 -11.53
C GLN A 76 55.21 11.75 -10.75
N PHE A 77 55.32 12.77 -9.87
CA PHE A 77 54.16 13.33 -9.15
C PHE A 77 53.09 13.85 -10.12
N ASP A 78 53.47 14.67 -11.10
CA ASP A 78 52.54 15.24 -12.06
C ASP A 78 51.92 14.16 -12.97
N ARG A 79 52.67 13.13 -13.32
CA ARG A 79 52.16 11.97 -14.07
C ARG A 79 51.13 11.18 -13.24
N ARG A 80 51.47 10.82 -12.01
CA ARG A 80 50.56 10.08 -11.09
C ARG A 80 49.33 10.90 -10.77
N ARG A 81 49.46 12.19 -10.59
CA ARG A 81 48.31 13.10 -10.35
C ARG A 81 47.36 13.09 -11.54
N ARG A 82 47.84 13.25 -12.74
CA ARG A 82 47.02 13.22 -13.97
C ARG A 82 46.33 11.87 -14.13
N GLN A 83 47.05 10.79 -13.95
CA GLN A 83 46.48 9.45 -14.02
C GLN A 83 45.36 9.24 -12.97
N TYR A 84 45.61 9.60 -11.72
CA TYR A 84 44.63 9.48 -10.64
C TYR A 84 43.35 10.23 -10.96
N PHE A 85 43.42 11.48 -11.38
CA PHE A 85 42.24 12.24 -11.71
C PHE A 85 41.55 11.75 -12.97
N SER A 86 42.23 11.29 -13.98
CA SER A 86 41.65 10.68 -15.17
C SER A 86 40.85 9.40 -14.82
N GLU A 87 41.40 8.53 -13.97
CA GLU A 87 40.71 7.32 -13.50
C GLU A 87 39.51 7.68 -12.60
N LEU A 88 39.62 8.73 -11.83
CA LEU A 88 38.52 9.23 -10.99
C LEU A 88 37.35 9.73 -11.87
N ASP A 89 37.66 10.58 -12.85
CA ASP A 89 36.70 11.14 -13.81
C ASP A 89 35.98 10.04 -14.59
N GLU A 90 36.73 9.03 -15.04
CA GLU A 90 36.17 7.88 -15.74
C GLU A 90 35.19 7.09 -14.85
N ARG A 91 35.61 6.78 -13.62
CA ARG A 91 34.73 6.09 -12.66
C ARG A 91 33.47 6.89 -12.34
N GLN A 92 33.60 8.20 -12.15
CA GLN A 92 32.45 9.08 -11.91
C GLN A 92 31.55 9.17 -13.15
N GLY A 93 32.11 9.22 -14.34
CA GLY A 93 31.36 9.20 -15.59
C GLY A 93 30.56 7.90 -15.79
N GLN A 94 31.15 6.75 -15.47
CA GLN A 94 30.45 5.46 -15.50
C GLN A 94 29.33 5.42 -14.46
N ALA A 95 29.60 5.87 -13.23
CA ALA A 95 28.60 5.96 -12.17
C ALA A 95 27.40 6.82 -12.58
N LYS A 96 27.66 7.97 -13.20
CA LYS A 96 26.65 8.87 -13.74
C LYS A 96 25.77 8.16 -14.78
N ARG A 97 26.36 7.47 -15.75
CA ARG A 97 25.61 6.74 -16.81
C ARG A 97 24.68 5.70 -16.21
N VAL A 98 25.17 4.88 -15.28
CA VAL A 98 24.36 3.85 -14.61
C VAL A 98 23.16 4.50 -13.91
N LYS A 99 23.35 5.60 -13.21
CA LYS A 99 22.27 6.31 -12.52
C LYS A 99 21.31 6.99 -13.49
N GLU A 100 21.79 7.54 -14.61
CA GLU A 100 20.94 8.10 -15.66
C GLU A 100 20.05 7.04 -16.32
N GLU A 101 20.53 5.81 -16.51
CA GLU A 101 19.70 4.69 -16.98
C GLU A 101 18.60 4.32 -15.98
N ILE A 102 18.90 4.30 -14.68
CA ILE A 102 17.90 4.07 -13.63
C ILE A 102 16.86 5.17 -13.65
N ILE A 103 17.28 6.44 -13.77
CA ILE A 103 16.39 7.60 -13.85
C ILE A 103 15.50 7.53 -15.08
N ALA A 104 16.05 7.21 -16.25
CA ALA A 104 15.28 7.10 -17.49
C ALA A 104 14.14 6.07 -17.36
N ARG A 105 14.41 4.93 -16.70
CA ARG A 105 13.40 3.92 -16.40
C ARG A 105 12.36 4.44 -15.39
N ALA A 106 12.79 5.16 -14.35
CA ALA A 106 11.88 5.75 -13.37
C ALA A 106 10.98 6.83 -14.02
N GLU A 107 11.55 7.68 -14.87
CA GLU A 107 10.82 8.71 -15.61
C GLU A 107 9.81 8.11 -16.61
N ALA A 108 10.11 6.98 -17.22
CA ALA A 108 9.18 6.25 -18.09
C ALA A 108 8.00 5.62 -17.31
N LEU A 109 8.17 5.33 -16.01
CA LEU A 109 7.16 4.71 -15.16
C LEU A 109 6.31 5.70 -14.36
N LYS A 110 6.70 6.98 -14.28
CA LYS A 110 6.07 7.97 -13.39
C LYS A 110 4.57 8.19 -13.63
N ASP A 111 4.11 8.01 -14.87
CA ASP A 111 2.74 8.22 -15.29
C ASP A 111 1.96 6.90 -15.47
N SER A 112 2.51 5.78 -15.05
CA SER A 112 1.88 4.46 -15.13
C SER A 112 0.66 4.38 -14.22
N THR A 113 -0.41 3.76 -14.72
CA THR A 113 -1.61 3.42 -13.93
C THR A 113 -1.63 1.97 -13.44
N ASN A 114 -0.61 1.18 -13.78
CA ASN A 114 -0.44 -0.18 -13.24
C ASN A 114 0.21 -0.11 -11.85
N TRP A 115 -0.60 0.26 -10.85
CA TRP A 115 -0.13 0.63 -9.51
C TRP A 115 0.71 -0.45 -8.82
N GLY A 116 0.31 -1.72 -8.92
CA GLY A 116 0.97 -2.85 -8.25
C GLY A 116 2.34 -3.16 -8.85
N GLU A 117 2.38 -3.39 -10.15
CA GLU A 117 3.60 -3.74 -10.89
C GLU A 117 4.61 -2.59 -10.87
N THR A 118 4.14 -1.36 -11.11
CA THR A 118 5.01 -0.19 -11.11
C THR A 118 5.57 0.12 -9.73
N SER A 119 4.81 -0.11 -8.65
CA SER A 119 5.34 0.01 -7.28
C SER A 119 6.48 -0.97 -7.01
N ASN A 120 6.39 -2.19 -7.52
CA ASN A 120 7.45 -3.18 -7.44
C ASN A 120 8.67 -2.75 -8.28
N ALA A 121 8.45 -2.24 -9.50
CA ALA A 121 9.51 -1.73 -10.35
C ALA A 121 10.27 -0.56 -9.69
N PHE A 122 9.59 0.38 -9.03
CA PHE A 122 10.26 1.45 -8.27
C PHE A 122 11.06 0.92 -7.08
N ARG A 123 10.60 -0.15 -6.43
CA ARG A 123 11.37 -0.80 -5.36
C ARG A 123 12.66 -1.41 -5.90
N GLU A 124 12.60 -2.10 -7.03
CA GLU A 124 13.77 -2.66 -7.70
C GLU A 124 14.75 -1.57 -8.17
N LEU A 125 14.25 -0.48 -8.75
CA LEU A 125 15.06 0.66 -9.16
C LEU A 125 15.77 1.31 -7.97
N MET A 126 15.12 1.40 -6.82
CA MET A 126 15.74 1.89 -5.58
C MET A 126 16.88 0.97 -5.11
N GLU A 127 16.71 -0.36 -5.18
CA GLU A 127 17.79 -1.29 -4.84
C GLU A 127 18.96 -1.19 -5.84
N GLN A 128 18.68 -1.02 -7.13
CA GLN A 128 19.72 -0.76 -8.14
C GLN A 128 20.45 0.56 -7.85
N TRP A 129 19.72 1.62 -7.47
CA TRP A 129 20.29 2.89 -7.07
C TRP A 129 21.27 2.77 -5.90
N LYS A 130 20.88 2.05 -4.85
CA LYS A 130 21.72 1.82 -3.66
C LYS A 130 23.02 1.08 -3.99
N ARG A 131 22.99 0.18 -4.98
CA ARG A 131 24.16 -0.60 -5.43
C ARG A 131 25.03 0.16 -6.43
N ALA A 132 24.47 1.17 -7.09
CA ALA A 132 25.19 1.94 -8.09
C ALA A 132 26.37 2.70 -7.46
N PRO A 133 27.51 2.78 -8.15
CA PRO A 133 28.66 3.55 -7.69
C PRO A 133 28.31 5.04 -7.57
N ARG A 134 29.12 5.78 -6.82
CA ARG A 134 28.92 7.22 -6.62
C ARG A 134 29.60 8.00 -7.74
N ALA A 135 28.88 8.97 -8.31
CA ALA A 135 29.41 10.04 -9.12
C ALA A 135 30.03 11.15 -8.23
N SER A 136 30.34 12.31 -8.78
CA SER A 136 30.70 13.46 -7.95
C SER A 136 29.52 13.85 -7.06
N ARG A 137 29.79 14.41 -5.88
CA ARG A 137 28.73 14.77 -4.91
C ARG A 137 27.64 15.65 -5.55
N ARG A 138 28.05 16.66 -6.30
CA ARG A 138 27.13 17.59 -6.96
C ARG A 138 26.24 16.87 -8.00
N GLU A 139 26.84 15.97 -8.78
CA GLU A 139 26.09 15.18 -9.77
C GLU A 139 25.16 14.17 -9.09
N ASP A 140 25.64 13.47 -8.06
CA ASP A 140 24.83 12.54 -7.29
C ASP A 140 23.59 13.22 -6.67
N ASP A 141 23.74 14.41 -6.12
CA ASP A 141 22.63 15.17 -5.54
C ASP A 141 21.61 15.56 -6.63
N ALA A 142 22.07 15.98 -7.81
CA ALA A 142 21.19 16.34 -8.93
C ALA A 142 20.47 15.10 -9.52
N LEU A 143 21.19 13.99 -9.68
CA LEU A 143 20.62 12.72 -10.16
C LEU A 143 19.61 12.16 -9.17
N TRP A 144 19.92 12.22 -7.89
CA TRP A 144 18.99 11.82 -6.83
C TRP A 144 17.70 12.63 -6.83
N ALA A 145 17.80 13.94 -7.00
CA ALA A 145 16.62 14.81 -7.08
C ALA A 145 15.71 14.41 -8.25
N ARG A 146 16.27 14.09 -9.43
CA ARG A 146 15.50 13.61 -10.58
C ARG A 146 14.82 12.27 -10.32
N PHE A 147 15.54 11.29 -9.76
CA PHE A 147 14.97 9.99 -9.40
C PHE A 147 13.82 10.13 -8.41
N ARG A 148 14.04 10.93 -7.35
CA ARG A 148 13.01 11.21 -6.34
C ARG A 148 11.78 11.90 -6.93
N ALA A 149 11.98 12.84 -7.85
CA ALA A 149 10.86 13.52 -8.51
C ALA A 149 9.98 12.56 -9.32
N ALA A 150 10.60 11.63 -10.07
CA ALA A 150 9.86 10.61 -10.81
C ALA A 150 9.11 9.65 -9.87
N GLN A 151 9.76 9.19 -8.82
CA GLN A 151 9.15 8.34 -7.80
C GLN A 151 7.97 9.03 -7.12
N GLN A 152 8.15 10.28 -6.69
CA GLN A 152 7.11 11.06 -6.02
C GLN A 152 5.90 11.28 -6.92
N ALA A 153 6.12 11.62 -8.21
CA ALA A 153 5.04 11.82 -9.17
C ALA A 153 4.14 10.58 -9.28
N PHE A 154 4.73 9.39 -9.35
CA PHE A 154 3.98 8.14 -9.39
C PHE A 154 3.19 7.88 -8.10
N PHE A 155 3.84 7.99 -6.94
CA PHE A 155 3.18 7.69 -5.67
C PHE A 155 2.10 8.72 -5.32
N ASP A 156 2.27 9.99 -5.71
CA ASP A 156 1.23 11.02 -5.56
C ASP A 156 0.03 10.74 -6.47
N ALA A 157 0.29 10.30 -7.72
CA ALA A 157 -0.78 9.91 -8.64
C ALA A 157 -1.55 8.69 -8.12
N ARG A 158 -0.85 7.67 -7.62
CA ARG A 158 -1.46 6.50 -6.98
C ARG A 158 -2.32 6.91 -5.78
N HIS A 159 -1.78 7.74 -4.89
CA HIS A 159 -2.52 8.19 -3.71
C HIS A 159 -3.79 8.96 -4.08
N ARG A 160 -3.72 9.84 -5.09
CA ARG A 160 -4.91 10.53 -5.60
C ARG A 160 -5.96 9.55 -6.15
N ASN A 161 -5.52 8.51 -6.87
CA ASN A 161 -6.41 7.47 -7.36
C ASN A 161 -7.06 6.71 -6.20
N ASP A 162 -6.31 6.32 -5.18
CA ASP A 162 -6.83 5.60 -4.02
C ASP A 162 -7.87 6.45 -3.27
N LEU A 163 -7.61 7.74 -3.07
CA LEU A 163 -8.58 8.68 -2.48
C LEU A 163 -9.84 8.85 -3.35
N ALA A 164 -9.71 8.88 -4.67
CA ALA A 164 -10.85 8.97 -5.57
C ALA A 164 -11.73 7.73 -5.50
N VAL A 165 -11.13 6.54 -5.47
CA VAL A 165 -11.83 5.26 -5.30
C VAL A 165 -12.53 5.18 -3.95
N ASP A 166 -11.86 5.58 -2.86
CA ASP A 166 -12.46 5.60 -1.53
C ASP A 166 -13.64 6.57 -1.47
N SER A 167 -13.52 7.75 -2.08
CA SER A 167 -14.61 8.72 -2.17
C SER A 167 -15.80 8.18 -2.97
N GLU A 168 -15.56 7.50 -4.09
CA GLU A 168 -16.60 6.83 -4.87
C GLU A 168 -17.30 5.75 -4.03
N TYR A 169 -16.55 4.91 -3.32
CA TYR A 169 -17.14 3.86 -2.48
C TYR A 169 -17.98 4.42 -1.34
N GLN A 170 -17.59 5.56 -0.75
CA GLN A 170 -18.39 6.25 0.26
C GLN A 170 -19.69 6.84 -0.33
N ALA A 171 -19.62 7.42 -1.51
CA ALA A 171 -20.80 7.90 -2.22
C ALA A 171 -21.77 6.76 -2.55
N ASN A 172 -21.25 5.63 -3.02
CA ASN A 172 -22.03 4.41 -3.26
C ASN A 172 -22.67 3.86 -1.99
N LEU A 173 -21.95 3.89 -0.87
CA LEU A 173 -22.50 3.50 0.42
C LEU A 173 -23.68 4.37 0.81
N SER A 174 -23.53 5.69 0.72
CA SER A 174 -24.61 6.64 1.03
C SER A 174 -25.82 6.41 0.13
N ALA A 175 -25.61 6.18 -1.17
CA ALA A 175 -26.71 5.89 -2.10
C ALA A 175 -27.42 4.59 -1.76
N LYS A 176 -26.70 3.53 -1.40
CA LYS A 176 -27.29 2.25 -0.97
C LYS A 176 -28.04 2.39 0.38
N GLU A 177 -27.54 3.20 1.30
CA GLU A 177 -28.21 3.46 2.57
C GLU A 177 -29.54 4.21 2.37
N GLU A 178 -29.63 5.13 1.40
CA GLU A 178 -30.91 5.76 1.04
C GLU A 178 -31.89 4.74 0.46
N LEU A 179 -31.43 3.86 -0.43
CA LEU A 179 -32.27 2.77 -0.96
C LEU A 179 -32.72 1.79 0.14
N LEU A 180 -31.88 1.54 1.14
CA LEU A 180 -32.26 0.72 2.30
C LEU A 180 -33.35 1.38 3.12
N LYS A 181 -33.31 2.70 3.32
CA LYS A 181 -34.41 3.42 3.98
C LYS A 181 -35.72 3.29 3.20
N GLU A 182 -35.69 3.42 1.88
CA GLU A 182 -36.84 3.21 1.02
C GLU A 182 -37.38 1.77 1.17
N ALA A 183 -36.48 0.76 1.13
CA ALA A 183 -36.85 -0.65 1.28
C ALA A 183 -37.44 -0.95 2.68
N GLU A 184 -36.78 -0.48 3.73
CA GLU A 184 -37.23 -0.69 5.09
C GLU A 184 -38.55 0.03 5.41
N ALA A 185 -38.84 1.13 4.71
CA ALA A 185 -40.15 1.83 4.81
C ALA A 185 -41.32 1.02 4.26
N LEU A 186 -41.05 -0.05 3.48
CA LEU A 186 -42.09 -0.97 3.03
C LEU A 186 -42.61 -1.88 4.16
N LEU A 187 -41.92 -1.94 5.27
CA LEU A 187 -42.28 -2.78 6.41
C LEU A 187 -43.22 -2.03 7.42
N PRO A 188 -44.20 -2.68 8.01
CA PRO A 188 -44.68 -4.04 7.71
C PRO A 188 -45.42 -4.11 6.36
N ILE A 189 -45.27 -5.24 5.66
CA ILE A 189 -45.88 -5.40 4.32
C ILE A 189 -47.37 -5.62 4.44
N THR A 190 -48.13 -4.59 4.02
CA THR A 190 -49.61 -4.62 4.01
C THR A 190 -50.16 -4.98 2.62
N ASN A 191 -49.49 -4.56 1.54
CA ASN A 191 -49.82 -4.89 0.18
C ASN A 191 -48.59 -5.50 -0.48
N HIS A 192 -48.56 -6.81 -0.68
CA HIS A 192 -47.41 -7.53 -1.20
C HIS A 192 -47.14 -7.22 -2.67
N GLU A 193 -48.14 -6.94 -3.52
CA GLU A 193 -47.94 -6.59 -4.94
C GLU A 193 -47.26 -5.22 -5.10
N GLU A 194 -47.73 -4.21 -4.33
CA GLU A 194 -47.09 -2.89 -4.32
C GLU A 194 -45.65 -2.95 -3.78
N ALA A 195 -45.48 -3.68 -2.65
CA ALA A 195 -44.17 -3.85 -2.05
C ALA A 195 -43.18 -4.59 -3.01
N LYS A 196 -43.67 -5.59 -3.72
CA LYS A 196 -42.89 -6.32 -4.73
C LYS A 196 -42.43 -5.42 -5.88
N ALA A 197 -43.34 -4.60 -6.44
CA ALA A 197 -43.03 -3.66 -7.49
C ALA A 197 -42.02 -2.60 -7.01
N ALA A 198 -42.20 -2.06 -5.81
CA ALA A 198 -41.30 -1.10 -5.19
C ALA A 198 -39.91 -1.70 -4.93
N LEU A 199 -39.86 -2.91 -4.35
CA LEU A 199 -38.60 -3.61 -4.07
C LEU A 199 -37.84 -3.95 -5.33
N ARG A 200 -38.54 -4.33 -6.41
CA ARG A 200 -37.91 -4.57 -7.72
C ARG A 200 -37.26 -3.31 -8.27
N SER A 201 -37.94 -2.16 -8.19
CA SER A 201 -37.36 -0.87 -8.58
C SER A 201 -36.13 -0.49 -7.74
N ILE A 202 -36.16 -0.80 -6.43
CA ILE A 202 -35.01 -0.61 -5.55
C ILE A 202 -33.86 -1.52 -5.94
N GLN A 203 -34.11 -2.81 -6.25
CA GLN A 203 -33.09 -3.75 -6.69
C GLN A 203 -32.44 -3.34 -8.03
N ASP A 204 -33.21 -2.83 -8.98
CA ASP A 204 -32.70 -2.32 -10.24
C ASP A 204 -31.71 -1.13 -9.98
N ARG A 205 -32.12 -0.17 -9.17
CA ARG A 205 -31.27 0.95 -8.75
C ARG A 205 -30.06 0.51 -7.92
N TRP A 206 -30.22 -0.52 -7.09
CA TRP A 206 -29.14 -1.11 -6.29
C TRP A 206 -28.05 -1.72 -7.16
N ALA A 207 -28.44 -2.40 -8.25
CA ALA A 207 -27.52 -3.00 -9.19
C ALA A 207 -26.69 -1.98 -9.99
N GLU A 208 -27.24 -0.79 -10.21
CA GLU A 208 -26.54 0.32 -10.87
C GLU A 208 -25.49 0.99 -9.97
N ILE A 209 -25.65 0.92 -8.65
CA ILE A 209 -24.69 1.47 -7.69
C ILE A 209 -23.51 0.51 -7.59
N GLY A 210 -22.30 1.07 -7.74
CA GLY A 210 -21.05 0.32 -7.71
C GLY A 210 -20.71 -0.27 -6.33
N ARG A 211 -19.42 -0.53 -6.16
CA ARG A 211 -18.90 -1.12 -4.92
C ARG A 211 -18.98 -0.13 -3.75
N VAL A 212 -19.13 -0.68 -2.55
CA VAL A 212 -19.04 0.04 -1.28
C VAL A 212 -17.80 -0.39 -0.51
N PRO A 213 -17.36 0.35 0.53
CA PRO A 213 -16.26 -0.08 1.39
C PRO A 213 -16.50 -1.49 1.94
N SER A 214 -15.47 -2.33 1.92
CA SER A 214 -15.56 -3.76 2.23
C SER A 214 -16.13 -4.05 3.62
N GLU A 215 -15.85 -3.18 4.58
CA GLU A 215 -16.35 -3.25 5.97
C GLU A 215 -17.87 -3.07 6.07
N HIS A 216 -18.47 -2.34 5.13
CA HIS A 216 -19.92 -2.07 5.11
C HIS A 216 -20.70 -3.04 4.22
N PHE A 217 -20.04 -3.72 3.28
CA PHE A 217 -20.66 -4.58 2.27
C PHE A 217 -21.65 -5.59 2.88
N ARG A 218 -21.18 -6.39 3.84
CA ARG A 218 -22.03 -7.43 4.46
C ARG A 218 -23.24 -6.86 5.18
N LYS A 219 -23.08 -5.70 5.80
CA LYS A 219 -24.15 -5.05 6.57
C LYS A 219 -25.26 -4.54 5.65
N VAL A 220 -24.91 -3.87 4.56
CA VAL A 220 -25.91 -3.33 3.63
C VAL A 220 -26.63 -4.44 2.87
N GLU A 221 -25.92 -5.48 2.43
CA GLU A 221 -26.53 -6.64 1.77
C GLU A 221 -27.46 -7.42 2.72
N ALA A 222 -27.09 -7.57 3.99
CA ALA A 222 -27.93 -8.26 4.98
C ALA A 222 -29.24 -7.48 5.27
N ARG A 223 -29.18 -6.14 5.29
CA ARG A 223 -30.38 -5.31 5.50
C ARG A 223 -31.34 -5.41 4.32
N LEU A 224 -30.86 -5.35 3.08
CA LEU A 224 -31.71 -5.52 1.90
C LEU A 224 -32.36 -6.92 1.92
N ARG A 225 -31.55 -7.94 2.17
CA ARG A 225 -32.01 -9.33 2.25
C ARG A 225 -33.08 -9.55 3.31
N ALA A 226 -32.99 -8.86 4.45
CA ALA A 226 -34.03 -8.92 5.50
C ALA A 226 -35.39 -8.42 4.99
N VAL A 227 -35.41 -7.35 4.18
CA VAL A 227 -36.66 -6.86 3.58
C VAL A 227 -37.21 -7.84 2.54
N GLU A 228 -36.33 -8.43 1.72
CA GLU A 228 -36.70 -9.45 0.75
C GLU A 228 -37.33 -10.69 1.43
N ASP A 229 -36.76 -11.11 2.54
CA ASP A 229 -37.24 -12.23 3.33
C ASP A 229 -38.62 -11.94 3.93
N GLU A 230 -38.88 -10.71 4.43
CA GLU A 230 -40.21 -10.30 4.94
C GLU A 230 -41.24 -10.25 3.81
N LEU A 231 -40.88 -9.78 2.59
CA LEU A 231 -41.77 -9.82 1.44
C LEU A 231 -42.11 -11.28 1.06
N ARG A 232 -41.12 -12.15 1.02
CA ARG A 232 -41.34 -13.57 0.73
C ARG A 232 -42.28 -14.24 1.76
N LYS A 233 -42.09 -13.92 3.04
CA LYS A 233 -43.01 -14.42 4.09
C LYS A 233 -44.45 -13.93 3.89
N ALA A 234 -44.62 -12.64 3.53
CA ALA A 234 -45.92 -12.09 3.24
C ALA A 234 -46.59 -12.76 2.02
N GLU A 235 -45.82 -13.00 0.93
CA GLU A 235 -46.33 -13.75 -0.22
C GLU A 235 -46.71 -15.17 0.12
N GLU A 236 -45.92 -15.89 0.92
CA GLU A 236 -46.23 -17.23 1.39
C GLU A 236 -47.50 -17.29 2.26
N ALA A 237 -47.65 -16.29 3.14
CA ALA A 237 -48.85 -16.20 3.99
C ALA A 237 -50.12 -15.95 3.15
N GLU A 238 -50.03 -15.04 2.17
CA GLU A 238 -51.14 -14.75 1.27
C GLU A 238 -51.47 -15.98 0.39
N TRP A 239 -50.46 -16.67 -0.14
CA TRP A 239 -50.67 -17.91 -0.91
C TRP A 239 -51.38 -18.98 -0.09
N ARG A 240 -50.97 -19.20 1.18
CA ARG A 240 -51.64 -20.15 2.08
C ARG A 240 -53.10 -19.76 2.34
N ARG A 241 -53.38 -18.47 2.47
CA ARG A 241 -54.73 -17.96 2.71
C ARG A 241 -55.62 -18.11 1.47
N THR A 242 -55.07 -17.89 0.28
CA THR A 242 -55.85 -17.89 -0.98
C THR A 242 -55.86 -19.23 -1.70
N ASN A 243 -55.00 -20.17 -1.31
CA ASN A 243 -54.92 -21.48 -1.98
C ASN A 243 -56.26 -22.25 -1.85
N PRO A 244 -56.92 -22.61 -2.97
CA PRO A 244 -58.21 -23.31 -2.98
C PRO A 244 -58.20 -24.64 -2.23
N GLU A 245 -57.08 -25.41 -2.34
CA GLU A 245 -56.94 -26.69 -1.64
C GLU A 245 -56.85 -26.53 -0.13
N THR A 246 -56.12 -25.50 0.33
CA THR A 246 -55.98 -25.20 1.75
C THR A 246 -57.33 -24.71 2.33
N ARG A 247 -58.07 -23.89 1.59
CA ARG A 247 -59.41 -23.47 1.93
C ARG A 247 -60.38 -24.63 1.97
N ALA A 248 -60.35 -25.50 0.94
CA ALA A 248 -61.20 -26.67 0.88
C ALA A 248 -60.97 -27.64 2.08
N ARG A 249 -59.68 -27.87 2.44
CA ARG A 249 -59.32 -28.68 3.61
C ARG A 249 -59.79 -28.04 4.93
N ALA A 250 -59.60 -26.73 5.09
CA ALA A 250 -60.01 -26.03 6.29
C ALA A 250 -61.56 -26.02 6.40
N THR A 251 -62.26 -25.82 5.28
CA THR A 251 -63.73 -25.89 5.24
C THR A 251 -64.22 -27.30 5.58
N GLY A 252 -63.56 -28.36 5.03
CA GLY A 252 -63.86 -29.75 5.37
C GLY A 252 -63.62 -30.07 6.87
N MET A 253 -62.51 -29.55 7.45
CA MET A 253 -62.24 -29.67 8.89
C MET A 253 -63.26 -28.95 9.75
N LEU A 254 -63.68 -27.75 9.33
CA LEU A 254 -64.70 -27.00 10.05
C LEU A 254 -66.03 -27.77 10.04
N GLY A 255 -66.45 -28.32 8.93
CA GLY A 255 -67.64 -29.16 8.83
C GLY A 255 -67.59 -30.41 9.73
N GLN A 256 -66.45 -31.09 9.78
CA GLN A 256 -66.25 -32.23 10.71
C GLN A 256 -66.23 -31.80 12.17
N LEU A 257 -65.62 -30.68 12.49
CA LEU A 257 -65.63 -30.14 13.89
C LEU A 257 -67.04 -29.71 14.29
N GLU A 258 -67.80 -29.14 13.38
CA GLU A 258 -69.17 -28.73 13.60
C GLU A 258 -70.11 -29.93 13.95
N GLU A 259 -69.99 -31.01 13.13
CA GLU A 259 -70.66 -32.27 13.43
C GLU A 259 -70.31 -32.87 14.81
N GLN A 260 -68.98 -32.84 15.13
CA GLN A 260 -68.48 -33.33 16.41
C GLN A 260 -69.00 -32.46 17.63
N LEU A 261 -69.00 -31.14 17.40
CA LEU A 261 -69.59 -30.21 18.44
C LEU A 261 -71.09 -30.45 18.70
N ASP A 262 -71.79 -30.69 17.58
CA ASP A 262 -73.25 -30.99 17.70
C ASP A 262 -73.50 -32.32 18.41
N GLN A 263 -72.69 -33.33 18.11
CA GLN A 263 -72.78 -34.64 18.79
C GLN A 263 -72.43 -34.49 20.27
N LEU A 264 -71.36 -33.75 20.66
CA LEU A 264 -70.95 -33.49 22.01
C LEU A 264 -72.00 -32.68 22.78
N ARG A 265 -72.72 -31.75 22.12
CA ARG A 265 -73.87 -31.05 22.69
C ARG A 265 -75.02 -31.97 22.98
N ALA A 266 -75.35 -32.89 22.02
CA ALA A 266 -76.40 -33.87 22.24
C ALA A 266 -76.08 -34.82 23.41
N ASP A 267 -74.85 -35.37 23.41
CA ASP A 267 -74.38 -36.25 24.47
C ASP A 267 -74.40 -35.55 25.90
N LEU A 268 -74.03 -34.27 25.92
CA LEU A 268 -74.08 -33.46 27.11
C LEU A 268 -75.52 -33.28 27.64
N GLU A 269 -76.49 -33.05 26.78
CA GLU A 269 -77.87 -32.94 27.18
C GLU A 269 -78.43 -34.29 27.69
N GLU A 270 -78.05 -35.41 27.09
CA GLU A 270 -78.35 -36.74 27.53
C GLU A 270 -77.76 -37.06 28.91
N ALA A 271 -76.43 -36.67 29.12
CA ALA A 271 -75.82 -36.83 30.43
C ALA A 271 -76.43 -35.98 31.53
N LYS A 272 -76.87 -34.77 31.19
CA LYS A 272 -77.69 -33.91 32.15
C LYS A 272 -78.97 -34.52 32.47
N ALA A 273 -79.72 -35.10 31.50
CA ALA A 273 -81.01 -35.75 31.73
C ALA A 273 -80.85 -37.01 32.60
N SER A 274 -79.72 -37.72 32.51
CA SER A 274 -79.44 -38.91 33.32
C SER A 274 -78.80 -38.59 34.67
N ALA A 275 -78.57 -37.31 35.02
CA ALA A 275 -77.94 -36.83 36.24
C ALA A 275 -76.51 -37.43 36.48
N ASP A 276 -75.75 -37.74 35.44
CA ASP A 276 -74.33 -38.22 35.49
C ASP A 276 -73.36 -37.05 35.56
N GLU A 277 -73.15 -36.56 36.78
CA GLU A 277 -72.24 -35.37 36.97
C GLU A 277 -70.76 -35.56 36.49
N ALA A 278 -70.27 -36.81 36.50
CA ALA A 278 -68.91 -37.07 36.08
C ALA A 278 -68.83 -36.92 34.53
N LYS A 279 -69.79 -37.51 33.80
CA LYS A 279 -69.86 -37.42 32.34
C LYS A 279 -70.24 -36.02 31.87
N VAL A 280 -71.02 -35.27 32.59
CA VAL A 280 -71.32 -33.85 32.32
C VAL A 280 -69.99 -33.00 32.33
N ARG A 281 -69.15 -33.21 33.33
CA ARG A 281 -67.84 -32.48 33.41
C ARG A 281 -66.92 -32.84 32.28
N GLU A 282 -66.78 -34.11 31.97
CA GLU A 282 -65.93 -34.61 30.85
C GLU A 282 -66.39 -34.05 29.52
N LEU A 283 -67.67 -34.13 29.19
CA LEU A 283 -68.28 -33.64 27.97
C LEU A 283 -68.20 -32.11 27.86
N THR A 284 -68.34 -31.38 28.94
CA THR A 284 -68.15 -29.92 28.95
C THR A 284 -66.73 -29.51 28.59
N GLN A 285 -65.75 -30.17 29.19
CA GLN A 285 -64.29 -29.89 28.86
C GLN A 285 -63.96 -30.26 27.43
N ALA A 286 -64.48 -31.39 26.92
CA ALA A 286 -64.28 -31.79 25.52
C ALA A 286 -64.92 -30.77 24.55
N LEU A 287 -66.12 -30.28 24.88
CA LEU A 287 -66.79 -29.27 24.07
C LEU A 287 -66.07 -27.95 24.04
N GLU A 288 -65.58 -27.46 25.18
CA GLU A 288 -64.78 -26.22 25.25
C GLU A 288 -63.51 -26.34 24.43
N THR A 289 -62.79 -27.45 24.52
CA THR A 289 -61.56 -27.68 23.75
C THR A 289 -61.83 -27.68 22.26
N LYS A 290 -62.88 -28.38 21.81
CA LYS A 290 -63.20 -28.45 20.36
C LYS A 290 -63.79 -27.12 19.85
N GLN A 291 -64.55 -26.39 20.67
CA GLN A 291 -65.02 -25.06 20.31
C GLN A 291 -63.81 -24.09 20.07
N ALA A 292 -62.82 -24.12 20.96
CA ALA A 292 -61.58 -23.29 20.77
C ALA A 292 -60.87 -23.61 19.49
N TRP A 293 -60.81 -24.89 19.08
CA TRP A 293 -60.23 -25.27 17.80
C TRP A 293 -61.06 -24.80 16.61
N PHE A 294 -62.37 -24.92 16.66
CA PHE A 294 -63.27 -24.42 15.62
C PHE A 294 -63.13 -22.92 15.44
N ASP A 295 -63.09 -22.15 16.55
CA ASP A 295 -62.93 -20.69 16.52
C ASP A 295 -61.58 -20.29 15.94
N GLN A 296 -60.48 -21.00 16.28
CA GLN A 296 -59.15 -20.77 15.76
C GLN A 296 -59.06 -21.00 14.24
N ILE A 297 -59.62 -22.10 13.72
CA ILE A 297 -59.64 -22.42 12.30
C ILE A 297 -60.57 -21.46 11.54
N SER A 298 -61.73 -21.13 12.09
CA SER A 298 -62.65 -20.20 11.48
C SER A 298 -62.06 -18.79 11.34
N SER A 299 -61.31 -18.32 12.35
CA SER A 299 -60.63 -17.02 12.32
C SER A 299 -59.49 -16.95 11.31
N SER A 300 -58.87 -18.12 10.98
CA SER A 300 -57.81 -18.22 9.96
C SER A 300 -58.32 -18.17 8.54
N LEU A 301 -59.62 -18.32 8.32
CA LEU A 301 -60.30 -18.30 7.02
C LEU A 301 -61.01 -16.98 6.70
N SER A 302 -61.14 -16.11 7.70
CA SER A 302 -61.71 -14.77 7.59
C SER A 302 -60.65 -13.78 7.13
#